data_baf025e7c08e8226a1296c1a68fa9b3c
#
_entry.id   baf025e7c08e8226a1296c1a68fa9b3c
#
_cell.length_a   1.000
_cell.length_b   1.000
_cell.length_c   1.000
_cell.angle_alpha   90.00
_cell.angle_beta   90.00
_cell.angle_gamma   90.00
#
_symmetry.space_group_name_H-M   'P 1'
#
loop_
_entity.id
_entity.type
_entity.pdbx_description
1 polymer ?
#
loop_
_entity_poly.entity_id
_entity_poly.type
_entity_poly.pdbx_seq_one_letter_code
_entity_poly.pdbx_strand_id
1 'polypeptide(L)'
;MTKPTMTLTSLMNRFSTEEQCKQFLQEKRWPNGVQCPRCHNKKVYELKSRPFHWVCKAKECGGRNGYRFSVISKTIFENTNYPLRTWFQVIYLMTQSKKGISALQIHRQIGSGDYRTAWYMCHRIRAAMKDTDFAKLLGEVEVDETYIGGSDRNRHREKKARMGGRDKATVIGAISRKGNVVCKLIENADRVTMSQFVRETVADNVSLVATDEHAGYHRLGRTFPHKSVNHGTKEYVRGNVHTNNLEAFWSLLKRGVVGTFHQVSKDYLPLYLAEFSYRHNNRKNADIFGAVIAGC
;
A
#
# COMPACT_ATOMS: atom_id res chain seq x y z
N MET A 1 -22.61 5.82 -8.07
CA MET A 1 -21.70 4.74 -7.65
C MET A 1 -21.53 3.79 -8.82
N THR A 2 -20.35 3.71 -9.42
CA THR A 2 -20.04 2.72 -10.44
C THR A 2 -20.11 1.33 -9.80
N LYS A 3 -20.86 0.40 -10.39
CA LYS A 3 -20.93 -1.01 -9.92
C LYS A 3 -19.51 -1.58 -9.90
N PRO A 4 -19.11 -2.32 -8.85
CA PRO A 4 -17.84 -3.00 -8.86
C PRO A 4 -17.80 -3.93 -10.08
N THR A 5 -16.75 -3.84 -10.87
CA THR A 5 -16.57 -4.64 -12.11
C THR A 5 -16.45 -6.14 -11.80
N MET A 6 -16.13 -6.50 -10.55
CA MET A 6 -16.00 -7.88 -10.08
C MET A 6 -16.73 -8.05 -8.75
N THR A 7 -17.62 -9.05 -8.67
CA THR A 7 -18.26 -9.51 -7.45
C THR A 7 -17.55 -10.76 -6.94
N LEU A 8 -17.77 -11.16 -5.68
CA LEU A 8 -17.19 -12.41 -5.15
C LEU A 8 -17.62 -13.63 -5.99
N THR A 9 -18.89 -13.69 -6.36
CA THR A 9 -19.43 -14.77 -7.21
C THR A 9 -18.75 -14.78 -8.59
N SER A 10 -18.60 -13.60 -9.23
CA SER A 10 -17.92 -13.51 -10.53
C SER A 10 -16.44 -13.86 -10.43
N LEU A 11 -15.77 -13.50 -9.33
CA LEU A 11 -14.40 -13.92 -9.05
C LEU A 11 -14.29 -15.46 -8.99
N MET A 12 -15.16 -16.09 -8.19
CA MET A 12 -15.14 -17.57 -8.01
C MET A 12 -15.42 -18.32 -9.30
N ASN A 13 -16.36 -17.81 -10.11
CA ASN A 13 -16.68 -18.40 -11.41
C ASN A 13 -15.53 -18.22 -12.43
N ARG A 14 -14.93 -17.02 -12.46
CA ARG A 14 -13.83 -16.71 -13.38
C ARG A 14 -12.54 -17.48 -13.05
N PHE A 15 -12.27 -17.72 -11.77
CA PHE A 15 -11.08 -18.39 -11.27
C PHE A 15 -11.43 -19.71 -10.58
N SER A 16 -12.18 -20.57 -11.30
CA SER A 16 -12.62 -21.86 -10.80
C SER A 16 -11.50 -22.90 -10.76
N THR A 17 -10.48 -22.76 -11.62
CA THR A 17 -9.31 -23.65 -11.69
C THR A 17 -7.99 -22.89 -11.43
N GLU A 18 -6.97 -23.63 -11.04
CA GLU A 18 -5.62 -23.09 -10.82
C GLU A 18 -4.97 -22.61 -12.12
N GLU A 19 -5.29 -23.25 -13.24
CA GLU A 19 -4.82 -22.88 -14.58
C GLU A 19 -5.33 -21.50 -14.99
N GLN A 20 -6.59 -21.20 -14.74
CA GLN A 20 -7.19 -19.89 -15.02
C GLN A 20 -6.50 -18.79 -14.18
N CYS A 21 -6.16 -19.08 -12.92
CA CYS A 21 -5.40 -18.17 -12.08
C CYS A 21 -3.99 -17.92 -12.63
N LYS A 22 -3.28 -18.98 -13.04
CA LYS A 22 -1.93 -18.87 -13.61
C LYS A 22 -1.94 -18.12 -14.94
N GLN A 23 -2.91 -18.38 -15.78
CA GLN A 23 -3.08 -17.67 -17.05
C GLN A 23 -3.30 -16.17 -16.80
N PHE A 24 -4.23 -15.82 -15.93
CA PHE A 24 -4.50 -14.41 -15.59
C PHE A 24 -3.28 -13.72 -15.00
N LEU A 25 -2.55 -14.40 -14.10
CA LEU A 25 -1.30 -13.86 -13.53
C LEU A 25 -0.25 -13.65 -14.62
N GLN A 26 -0.09 -14.58 -15.57
CA GLN A 26 0.82 -14.47 -16.69
C GLN A 26 0.48 -13.25 -17.58
N GLU A 27 -0.79 -13.08 -17.93
CA GLU A 27 -1.27 -11.95 -18.75
C GLU A 27 -1.01 -10.59 -18.06
N LYS A 28 -1.29 -10.50 -16.76
CA LYS A 28 -1.05 -9.26 -16.00
C LYS A 28 0.43 -8.97 -15.80
N ARG A 29 1.25 -10.00 -15.57
CA ARG A 29 2.68 -9.87 -15.33
C ARG A 29 3.48 -9.59 -16.59
N TRP A 30 3.09 -10.21 -17.70
CA TRP A 30 3.81 -10.14 -18.96
C TRP A 30 2.89 -9.82 -20.15
N PRO A 31 2.32 -8.61 -20.21
CA PRO A 31 1.36 -8.25 -21.27
C PRO A 31 2.01 -8.27 -22.67
N ASN A 32 3.34 -8.13 -22.75
CA ASN A 32 4.11 -8.14 -24.00
C ASN A 32 4.92 -9.43 -24.21
N GLY A 33 4.47 -10.53 -23.61
CA GLY A 33 5.13 -11.84 -23.67
C GLY A 33 6.07 -12.10 -22.50
N VAL A 34 6.24 -13.40 -22.21
CA VAL A 34 6.99 -13.89 -21.05
C VAL A 34 8.45 -13.44 -21.13
N GLN A 35 8.97 -12.95 -20.00
CA GLN A 35 10.36 -12.58 -19.84
C GLN A 35 10.95 -13.16 -18.55
N CYS A 36 12.26 -13.36 -18.56
CA CYS A 36 12.99 -13.87 -17.40
C CYS A 36 12.91 -12.90 -16.21
N PRO A 37 12.44 -13.31 -15.03
CA PRO A 37 12.35 -12.42 -13.86
C PRO A 37 13.71 -12.09 -13.22
N ARG A 38 14.83 -12.65 -13.74
CA ARG A 38 16.18 -12.38 -13.25
C ARG A 38 16.93 -11.39 -14.12
N CYS A 39 16.88 -11.55 -15.45
CA CYS A 39 17.67 -10.75 -16.41
C CYS A 39 16.79 -10.04 -17.46
N HIS A 40 15.47 -10.12 -17.35
CA HIS A 40 14.48 -9.52 -18.26
C HIS A 40 14.60 -9.92 -19.74
N ASN A 41 15.39 -10.97 -20.05
CA ASN A 41 15.50 -11.49 -21.41
C ASN A 41 14.15 -12.07 -21.85
N LYS A 42 13.68 -11.66 -23.04
CA LYS A 42 12.45 -12.15 -23.67
C LYS A 42 12.63 -13.49 -24.37
N LYS A 43 13.88 -13.90 -24.65
CA LYS A 43 14.18 -15.18 -25.28
C LYS A 43 14.21 -16.28 -24.23
N VAL A 44 13.03 -16.78 -23.88
CA VAL A 44 12.81 -17.86 -22.91
C VAL A 44 12.11 -19.03 -23.57
N TYR A 45 12.29 -20.23 -23.04
CA TYR A 45 11.75 -21.46 -23.61
C TYR A 45 10.77 -22.09 -22.65
N GLU A 46 9.54 -22.33 -23.08
CA GLU A 46 8.52 -22.99 -22.29
C GLU A 46 8.84 -24.48 -22.12
N LEU A 47 8.60 -25.02 -20.92
CA LEU A 47 8.75 -26.43 -20.62
C LEU A 47 7.48 -27.20 -21.01
N LYS A 48 7.51 -27.97 -22.10
CA LYS A 48 6.38 -28.77 -22.59
C LYS A 48 5.78 -29.71 -21.52
N SER A 49 6.62 -30.23 -20.60
CA SER A 49 6.18 -31.14 -19.55
C SER A 49 5.58 -30.43 -18.32
N ARG A 50 5.70 -29.11 -18.23
CA ARG A 50 5.22 -28.31 -17.07
C ARG A 50 4.66 -26.97 -17.56
N PRO A 51 3.35 -26.85 -17.79
CA PRO A 51 2.73 -25.59 -18.17
C PRO A 51 3.06 -24.46 -17.19
N PHE A 52 3.15 -23.24 -17.67
CA PHE A 52 3.52 -22.04 -16.88
C PHE A 52 4.92 -22.09 -16.28
N HIS A 53 5.84 -22.86 -16.88
CA HIS A 53 7.25 -22.90 -16.50
C HIS A 53 8.13 -22.68 -17.73
N TRP A 54 9.22 -21.95 -17.54
CA TRP A 54 10.15 -21.55 -18.60
C TRP A 54 11.61 -21.73 -18.16
N VAL A 55 12.49 -21.73 -19.15
CA VAL A 55 13.94 -21.71 -18.96
C VAL A 55 14.53 -20.52 -19.68
N CYS A 56 15.31 -19.74 -18.99
CA CYS A 56 16.17 -18.70 -19.56
C CYS A 56 17.59 -19.21 -19.73
N LYS A 57 18.11 -19.21 -20.96
CA LYS A 57 19.49 -19.66 -21.30
C LYS A 57 20.47 -18.50 -21.49
N ALA A 58 20.16 -17.29 -21.06
CA ALA A 58 21.09 -16.16 -21.06
C ALA A 58 22.34 -16.49 -20.23
N LYS A 59 23.50 -15.96 -20.60
CA LYS A 59 24.78 -16.18 -19.88
C LYS A 59 24.67 -15.81 -18.40
N GLU A 60 24.00 -14.70 -18.09
CA GLU A 60 23.74 -14.18 -16.73
C GLU A 60 22.83 -15.10 -15.89
N CYS A 61 22.09 -16.00 -16.56
CA CYS A 61 21.17 -16.95 -15.95
C CYS A 61 21.70 -18.39 -15.90
N GLY A 62 23.00 -18.60 -16.01
CA GLY A 62 23.62 -19.91 -15.93
C GLY A 62 23.84 -20.59 -17.29
N GLY A 63 23.71 -19.87 -18.40
CA GLY A 63 24.08 -20.33 -19.74
C GLY A 63 23.44 -21.67 -20.13
N ARG A 64 24.26 -22.73 -20.28
CA ARG A 64 23.84 -24.06 -20.76
C ARG A 64 22.77 -24.72 -19.86
N ASN A 65 22.90 -24.60 -18.53
CA ASN A 65 21.95 -25.17 -17.57
C ASN A 65 20.69 -24.31 -17.42
N GLY A 66 20.80 -23.02 -17.69
CA GLY A 66 19.71 -22.07 -17.66
C GLY A 66 19.10 -21.85 -16.27
N TYR A 67 18.32 -20.79 -16.17
CA TYR A 67 17.49 -20.51 -14.98
C TYR A 67 16.06 -20.93 -15.23
N ARG A 68 15.57 -21.87 -14.44
CA ARG A 68 14.17 -22.33 -14.51
C ARG A 68 13.30 -21.47 -13.60
N PHE A 69 12.17 -21.04 -14.13
CA PHE A 69 11.21 -20.22 -13.38
C PHE A 69 9.79 -20.56 -13.79
N SER A 70 8.85 -20.21 -12.96
CA SER A 70 7.42 -20.34 -13.19
C SER A 70 6.73 -18.98 -13.18
N VAL A 71 5.45 -18.95 -13.49
CA VAL A 71 4.65 -17.73 -13.44
C VAL A 71 4.64 -17.07 -12.05
N ILE A 72 4.87 -17.83 -10.98
CA ILE A 72 4.93 -17.31 -9.59
C ILE A 72 6.33 -16.98 -9.09
N SER A 73 7.39 -17.31 -9.84
CA SER A 73 8.78 -17.05 -9.41
C SER A 73 9.05 -15.55 -9.26
N LYS A 74 9.67 -15.13 -8.14
CA LYS A 74 9.90 -13.72 -7.77
C LYS A 74 8.64 -12.86 -7.67
N THR A 75 7.51 -13.47 -7.33
CA THR A 75 6.27 -12.78 -6.97
C THR A 75 5.96 -12.97 -5.50
N ILE A 76 4.92 -12.32 -5.01
CA ILE A 76 4.41 -12.57 -3.65
C ILE A 76 3.87 -14.00 -3.48
N PHE A 77 3.67 -14.75 -4.54
CA PHE A 77 3.20 -16.14 -4.54
C PHE A 77 4.34 -17.16 -4.54
N GLU A 78 5.60 -16.73 -4.63
CA GLU A 78 6.74 -17.65 -4.66
C GLU A 78 6.80 -18.51 -3.39
N ASN A 79 7.09 -19.80 -3.57
CA ASN A 79 7.15 -20.80 -2.48
C ASN A 79 5.86 -20.92 -1.65
N THR A 80 4.70 -20.62 -2.24
CA THR A 80 3.42 -20.81 -1.55
C THR A 80 2.98 -22.28 -1.59
N ASN A 81 2.43 -22.74 -0.47
CA ASN A 81 1.73 -24.03 -0.37
C ASN A 81 0.22 -23.89 -0.64
N TYR A 82 -0.28 -22.66 -0.77
CA TYR A 82 -1.68 -22.40 -1.05
C TYR A 82 -1.92 -22.17 -2.55
N PRO A 83 -3.03 -22.66 -3.10
CA PRO A 83 -3.41 -22.41 -4.50
C PRO A 83 -3.56 -20.91 -4.77
N LEU A 84 -3.25 -20.46 -5.99
CA LEU A 84 -3.46 -19.07 -6.40
C LEU A 84 -4.92 -18.64 -6.25
N ARG A 85 -5.86 -19.57 -6.43
CA ARG A 85 -7.28 -19.33 -6.20
C ARG A 85 -7.55 -18.78 -4.80
N THR A 86 -6.92 -19.35 -3.77
CA THR A 86 -7.03 -18.86 -2.38
C THR A 86 -6.42 -17.46 -2.24
N TRP A 87 -5.26 -17.23 -2.85
CA TRP A 87 -4.63 -15.91 -2.87
C TRP A 87 -5.53 -14.86 -3.52
N PHE A 88 -6.17 -15.20 -4.63
CA PHE A 88 -7.07 -14.30 -5.35
C PHE A 88 -8.30 -13.94 -4.50
N GLN A 89 -8.84 -14.89 -3.75
CA GLN A 89 -9.90 -14.62 -2.78
C GLN A 89 -9.46 -13.63 -1.70
N VAL A 90 -8.26 -13.83 -1.13
CA VAL A 90 -7.72 -12.93 -0.10
C VAL A 90 -7.45 -11.52 -0.67
N ILE A 91 -6.85 -11.42 -1.86
CA ILE A 91 -6.62 -10.12 -2.53
C ILE A 91 -7.95 -9.41 -2.76
N TYR A 92 -8.97 -10.13 -3.25
CA TYR A 92 -10.31 -9.57 -3.45
C TYR A 92 -10.88 -9.02 -2.14
N LEU A 93 -10.89 -9.81 -1.08
CA LEU A 93 -11.41 -9.41 0.23
C LEU A 93 -10.67 -8.18 0.79
N MET A 94 -9.36 -8.13 0.66
CA MET A 94 -8.55 -6.99 1.11
C MET A 94 -8.82 -5.72 0.28
N THR A 95 -8.99 -5.83 -1.04
CA THR A 95 -9.24 -4.68 -1.90
C THR A 95 -10.64 -4.10 -1.76
N GLN A 96 -11.65 -4.93 -1.46
CA GLN A 96 -13.04 -4.50 -1.30
C GLN A 96 -13.36 -3.97 0.11
N SER A 97 -12.55 -4.28 1.11
CA SER A 97 -12.80 -3.90 2.51
C SER A 97 -12.41 -2.46 2.79
N LYS A 98 -13.38 -1.54 2.91
CA LYS A 98 -13.14 -0.10 3.08
C LYS A 98 -12.21 0.27 4.24
N LYS A 99 -12.30 -0.43 5.38
CA LYS A 99 -11.49 -0.20 6.58
C LYS A 99 -10.39 -1.24 6.78
N GLY A 100 -10.16 -2.09 5.77
CA GLY A 100 -9.30 -3.27 5.87
C GLY A 100 -10.04 -4.48 6.42
N ILE A 101 -9.37 -5.62 6.40
CA ILE A 101 -9.86 -6.90 6.93
C ILE A 101 -8.76 -7.51 7.80
N SER A 102 -9.14 -8.05 8.97
CA SER A 102 -8.16 -8.66 9.88
C SER A 102 -7.68 -10.02 9.36
N ALA A 103 -6.45 -10.38 9.67
CA ALA A 103 -5.92 -11.71 9.33
C ALA A 103 -6.71 -12.85 9.98
N LEU A 104 -7.32 -12.61 11.17
CA LEU A 104 -8.19 -13.58 11.81
C LEU A 104 -9.47 -13.81 11.01
N GLN A 105 -10.05 -12.75 10.45
CA GLN A 105 -11.24 -12.87 9.60
C GLN A 105 -10.90 -13.59 8.30
N ILE A 106 -9.75 -13.29 7.68
CA ILE A 106 -9.25 -14.03 6.51
C ILE A 106 -9.06 -15.50 6.85
N HIS A 107 -8.37 -15.82 7.96
CA HIS A 107 -8.17 -17.19 8.43
C HIS A 107 -9.48 -17.97 8.51
N ARG A 108 -10.52 -17.39 9.10
CA ARG A 108 -11.85 -18.00 9.21
C ARG A 108 -12.54 -18.20 7.86
N GLN A 109 -12.34 -17.27 6.91
CA GLN A 109 -13.00 -17.32 5.61
C GLN A 109 -12.34 -18.31 4.63
N ILE A 110 -11.00 -18.43 4.66
CA ILE A 110 -10.30 -19.36 3.75
C ILE A 110 -10.02 -20.72 4.36
N GLY A 111 -10.30 -20.92 5.66
CA GLY A 111 -10.04 -22.18 6.35
C GLY A 111 -8.55 -22.52 6.41
N SER A 112 -7.66 -21.52 6.54
CA SER A 112 -6.22 -21.81 6.68
C SER A 112 -5.95 -22.59 7.97
N GLY A 113 -5.05 -23.56 7.92
CA GLY A 113 -4.75 -24.41 9.08
C GLY A 113 -4.20 -23.63 10.29
N ASP A 114 -3.47 -22.53 10.05
CA ASP A 114 -2.91 -21.66 11.09
C ASP A 114 -3.21 -20.17 10.76
N TYR A 115 -3.51 -19.42 11.82
CA TYR A 115 -3.64 -17.95 11.76
C TYR A 115 -2.42 -17.27 11.15
N ARG A 116 -1.21 -17.75 11.47
CA ARG A 116 0.06 -17.20 10.95
C ARG A 116 0.09 -17.20 9.42
N THR A 117 -0.46 -18.24 8.78
CA THR A 117 -0.54 -18.32 7.32
C THR A 117 -1.35 -17.16 6.73
N ALA A 118 -2.57 -16.94 7.24
CA ALA A 118 -3.40 -15.82 6.80
C ALA A 118 -2.73 -14.47 7.07
N TRP A 119 -2.03 -14.33 8.20
CA TRP A 119 -1.28 -13.13 8.56
C TRP A 119 -0.14 -12.87 7.56
N TYR A 120 0.66 -13.88 7.22
CA TYR A 120 1.72 -13.76 6.21
C TYR A 120 1.16 -13.45 4.81
N MET A 121 0.07 -14.09 4.41
CA MET A 121 -0.59 -13.79 3.13
C MET A 121 -0.99 -12.32 3.06
N CYS A 122 -1.66 -11.81 4.10
CA CYS A 122 -2.04 -10.39 4.16
C CYS A 122 -0.83 -9.45 4.07
N HIS A 123 0.28 -9.75 4.73
CA HIS A 123 1.49 -8.92 4.69
C HIS A 123 2.19 -8.96 3.33
N ARG A 124 2.24 -10.12 2.67
CA ARG A 124 2.77 -10.22 1.30
C ARG A 124 1.92 -9.43 0.30
N ILE A 125 0.59 -9.48 0.45
CA ILE A 125 -0.33 -8.67 -0.38
C ILE A 125 -0.13 -7.17 -0.11
N ARG A 126 0.03 -6.75 1.14
CA ARG A 126 0.35 -5.35 1.48
C ARG A 126 1.66 -4.89 0.86
N ALA A 127 2.66 -5.77 0.79
CA ALA A 127 3.92 -5.46 0.13
C ALA A 127 3.75 -5.22 -1.38
N ALA A 128 2.87 -5.97 -2.06
CA ALA A 128 2.51 -5.75 -3.46
C ALA A 128 1.69 -4.47 -3.69
N MET A 129 1.04 -3.94 -2.67
CA MET A 129 0.31 -2.67 -2.72
C MET A 129 1.20 -1.45 -2.52
N LYS A 130 2.50 -1.64 -2.26
CA LYS A 130 3.44 -0.55 -2.11
C LYS A 130 3.70 0.09 -3.47
N ASP A 131 3.36 1.36 -3.59
CA ASP A 131 3.67 2.17 -4.76
C ASP A 131 5.13 2.63 -4.67
N THR A 132 5.99 2.08 -5.53
CA THR A 132 7.43 2.42 -5.57
C THR A 132 7.74 3.53 -6.57
N ASP A 133 6.86 3.72 -7.56
CA ASP A 133 7.07 4.62 -8.70
C ASP A 133 5.95 5.66 -8.81
N PHE A 134 5.49 6.19 -7.68
CA PHE A 134 4.42 7.18 -7.69
C PHE A 134 4.85 8.48 -8.39
N ALA A 135 3.98 9.03 -9.19
CA ALA A 135 4.16 10.36 -9.73
C ALA A 135 3.99 11.41 -8.63
N LYS A 136 4.89 12.41 -8.59
CA LYS A 136 4.79 13.52 -7.62
C LYS A 136 3.43 14.18 -7.67
N LEU A 137 2.94 14.57 -6.50
CA LEU A 137 1.63 15.18 -6.34
C LEU A 137 1.58 16.59 -6.95
N LEU A 138 0.51 16.88 -7.68
CA LEU A 138 0.27 18.11 -8.41
C LEU A 138 -1.01 18.82 -7.94
N GLY A 139 -1.18 20.08 -8.37
CA GLY A 139 -2.35 20.88 -8.05
C GLY A 139 -2.30 21.43 -6.63
N GLU A 140 -3.39 21.38 -5.90
CA GLU A 140 -3.43 21.75 -4.49
C GLU A 140 -3.14 20.51 -3.63
N VAL A 141 -2.06 20.56 -2.86
CA VAL A 141 -1.57 19.45 -2.02
C VAL A 141 -1.69 19.83 -0.55
N GLU A 142 -2.35 18.98 0.22
CA GLU A 142 -2.42 19.08 1.69
C GLU A 142 -1.34 18.22 2.30
N VAL A 143 -0.61 18.72 3.28
CA VAL A 143 0.42 18.00 4.03
C VAL A 143 0.14 18.14 5.53
N ASP A 144 0.19 17.01 6.23
CA ASP A 144 -0.10 16.94 7.66
C ASP A 144 0.58 15.70 8.26
N GLU A 145 0.76 15.67 9.58
CA GLU A 145 1.25 14.52 10.29
C GLU A 145 0.21 13.98 11.26
N THR A 146 0.35 12.69 11.57
CA THR A 146 -0.51 12.04 12.55
C THR A 146 0.26 11.02 13.39
N TYR A 147 -0.27 10.75 14.56
CA TYR A 147 0.33 9.85 15.53
C TYR A 147 -0.51 8.57 15.63
N ILE A 148 0.12 7.43 15.36
CA ILE A 148 -0.50 6.10 15.43
C ILE A 148 0.05 5.33 16.63
N GLY A 149 -0.83 4.85 17.50
CA GLY A 149 -0.45 4.09 18.69
C GLY A 149 -1.52 4.16 19.77
N GLY A 150 -1.39 3.32 20.77
CA GLY A 150 -2.31 3.27 21.92
C GLY A 150 -2.21 4.50 22.82
N SER A 151 -3.24 4.70 23.65
CA SER A 151 -3.23 5.72 24.68
C SER A 151 -2.38 5.27 25.87
N ASP A 152 -1.46 6.13 26.37
CA ASP A 152 -0.69 5.86 27.57
C ASP A 152 -1.56 5.71 28.84
N ARG A 153 -2.83 6.16 28.78
CA ARG A 153 -3.79 5.98 29.88
C ARG A 153 -4.02 4.51 30.23
N ASN A 154 -3.95 3.62 29.23
CA ASN A 154 -4.21 2.20 29.37
C ASN A 154 -2.95 1.36 29.68
N ARG A 155 -1.80 1.99 29.89
CA ARG A 155 -0.55 1.31 30.22
C ARG A 155 -0.33 1.23 31.72
N HIS A 156 0.35 0.17 32.17
CA HIS A 156 0.83 0.10 33.55
C HIS A 156 1.73 1.31 33.86
N ARG A 157 1.63 1.82 35.09
CA ARG A 157 2.32 3.04 35.55
C ARG A 157 3.82 3.04 35.23
N GLU A 158 4.47 1.88 35.37
CA GLU A 158 5.90 1.68 35.08
C GLU A 158 6.28 1.81 33.60
N LYS A 159 5.31 1.56 32.71
CA LYS A 159 5.48 1.62 31.23
C LYS A 159 4.96 2.93 30.64
N LYS A 160 4.47 3.86 31.45
CA LYS A 160 4.06 5.18 30.96
C LYS A 160 5.32 6.00 30.66
N ALA A 161 5.42 6.51 29.43
CA ALA A 161 6.49 7.42 29.08
C ALA A 161 6.45 8.66 29.99
N ARG A 162 7.60 9.05 30.54
CA ARG A 162 7.71 10.24 31.42
C ARG A 162 7.32 11.56 30.74
N MET A 163 7.24 11.58 29.41
CA MET A 163 6.73 12.69 28.61
C MET A 163 5.80 12.14 27.51
N GLY A 164 4.56 12.64 27.48
CA GLY A 164 3.47 12.14 26.63
C GLY A 164 3.87 11.92 25.19
N GLY A 165 3.62 10.71 24.68
CA GLY A 165 3.58 10.41 23.26
C GLY A 165 4.84 9.85 22.60
N ARG A 166 5.97 9.64 23.28
CA ARG A 166 7.22 9.13 22.67
C ARG A 166 7.12 7.74 22.02
N ASP A 167 6.14 6.93 22.38
CA ASP A 167 5.94 5.58 21.83
C ASP A 167 4.98 5.52 20.65
N LYS A 168 4.39 6.64 20.26
CA LYS A 168 3.53 6.67 19.08
C LYS A 168 4.38 6.75 17.81
N ALA A 169 3.98 5.98 16.81
CA ALA A 169 4.57 6.07 15.49
C ALA A 169 4.10 7.36 14.79
N THR A 170 5.03 8.20 14.38
CA THR A 170 4.71 9.42 13.65
C THR A 170 4.62 9.11 12.15
N VAL A 171 3.49 9.46 11.54
CA VAL A 171 3.24 9.28 10.12
C VAL A 171 3.01 10.64 9.50
N ILE A 172 3.79 10.97 8.47
CA ILE A 172 3.57 12.14 7.62
C ILE A 172 2.84 11.73 6.35
N GLY A 173 1.96 12.56 5.85
CA GLY A 173 1.24 12.34 4.61
C GLY A 173 1.11 13.57 3.75
N ALA A 174 0.92 13.36 2.47
CA ALA A 174 0.56 14.38 1.51
C ALA A 174 -0.56 13.84 0.61
N ILE A 175 -1.57 14.66 0.34
CA ILE A 175 -2.70 14.32 -0.52
C ILE A 175 -2.95 15.43 -1.54
N SER A 176 -3.00 15.08 -2.81
CA SER A 176 -3.50 15.99 -3.84
C SER A 176 -5.03 16.01 -3.77
N ARG A 177 -5.66 17.19 -3.80
CA ARG A 177 -7.12 17.31 -3.77
C ARG A 177 -7.74 16.56 -4.94
N LYS A 178 -8.72 15.67 -4.65
CA LYS A 178 -9.33 14.73 -5.61
C LYS A 178 -8.34 13.72 -6.24
N GLY A 179 -7.08 13.74 -5.86
CA GLY A 179 -5.98 12.90 -6.36
C GLY A 179 -5.50 11.82 -5.40
N ASN A 180 -4.23 11.55 -5.46
CA ASN A 180 -3.55 10.50 -4.71
C ASN A 180 -3.06 10.96 -3.34
N VAL A 181 -2.83 10.00 -2.45
CA VAL A 181 -2.20 10.18 -1.15
C VAL A 181 -0.89 9.40 -1.10
N VAL A 182 0.11 9.99 -0.46
CA VAL A 182 1.39 9.35 -0.14
C VAL A 182 1.63 9.50 1.35
N CYS A 183 2.00 8.39 2.02
CA CYS A 183 2.26 8.38 3.46
C CYS A 183 3.59 7.70 3.77
N LYS A 184 4.30 8.22 4.76
CA LYS A 184 5.60 7.70 5.21
C LYS A 184 5.66 7.68 6.74
N LEU A 185 6.18 6.58 7.30
CA LEU A 185 6.57 6.54 8.70
C LEU A 185 7.86 7.35 8.86
N ILE A 186 7.90 8.24 9.82
CA ILE A 186 9.07 9.05 10.16
C ILE A 186 9.46 8.84 11.62
N GLU A 187 10.74 9.02 11.92
CA GLU A 187 11.23 8.90 13.30
C GLU A 187 10.89 10.15 14.12
N ASN A 188 11.10 11.31 13.53
CA ASN A 188 10.86 12.61 14.17
C ASN A 188 10.12 13.55 13.21
N ALA A 189 9.19 14.33 13.76
CA ALA A 189 8.51 15.41 13.06
C ALA A 189 9.34 16.70 13.12
N ASP A 190 10.62 16.63 12.75
CA ASP A 190 11.49 17.78 12.63
C ASP A 190 11.42 18.42 11.25
N ARG A 191 11.89 19.66 11.17
CA ARG A 191 11.84 20.47 9.94
C ARG A 191 12.59 19.84 8.77
N VAL A 192 13.71 19.17 9.01
CA VAL A 192 14.53 18.57 7.93
C VAL A 192 13.77 17.42 7.32
N THR A 193 13.31 16.49 8.15
CA THR A 193 12.54 15.31 7.74
C THR A 193 11.26 15.69 7.01
N MET A 194 10.49 16.65 7.54
CA MET A 194 9.23 17.09 6.94
C MET A 194 9.46 17.81 5.61
N SER A 195 10.44 18.72 5.53
CA SER A 195 10.78 19.40 4.28
C SER A 195 11.30 18.45 3.21
N GLN A 196 12.10 17.45 3.60
CA GLN A 196 12.57 16.42 2.69
C GLN A 196 11.40 15.60 2.13
N PHE A 197 10.47 15.15 2.98
CA PHE A 197 9.29 14.43 2.54
C PHE A 197 8.48 15.23 1.50
N VAL A 198 8.25 16.53 1.75
CA VAL A 198 7.51 17.37 0.80
C VAL A 198 8.24 17.47 -0.54
N ARG A 199 9.55 17.68 -0.56
CA ARG A 199 10.35 17.74 -1.81
C ARG A 199 10.35 16.42 -2.59
N GLU A 200 10.35 15.29 -1.88
CA GLU A 200 10.29 13.96 -2.52
C GLU A 200 8.91 13.67 -3.12
N THR A 201 7.85 14.22 -2.51
CA THR A 201 6.46 13.82 -2.75
C THR A 201 5.70 14.80 -3.64
N VAL A 202 5.98 16.11 -3.53
CA VAL A 202 5.26 17.19 -4.22
C VAL A 202 6.06 17.65 -5.43
N ALA A 203 5.39 17.91 -6.55
CA ALA A 203 6.02 18.42 -7.76
C ALA A 203 6.38 19.90 -7.61
N ASP A 204 7.45 20.33 -8.28
CA ASP A 204 7.96 21.71 -8.19
C ASP A 204 6.96 22.75 -8.75
N ASN A 205 6.09 22.33 -9.69
CA ASN A 205 5.05 23.15 -10.30
C ASN A 205 3.67 23.04 -9.62
N VAL A 206 3.65 22.63 -8.33
CA VAL A 206 2.43 22.60 -7.52
C VAL A 206 1.81 23.98 -7.39
N SER A 207 0.48 24.08 -7.41
CA SER A 207 -0.23 25.37 -7.30
C SER A 207 -0.33 25.88 -5.86
N LEU A 208 -0.44 24.97 -4.90
CA LEU A 208 -0.50 25.29 -3.47
C LEU A 208 -0.07 24.07 -2.64
N VAL A 209 0.74 24.31 -1.61
CA VAL A 209 0.97 23.40 -0.49
C VAL A 209 0.26 23.97 0.73
N ALA A 210 -0.79 23.29 1.21
CA ALA A 210 -1.53 23.65 2.41
C ALA A 210 -1.08 22.77 3.58
N THR A 211 -0.73 23.37 4.72
CA THR A 211 -0.33 22.68 5.96
C THR A 211 -1.08 23.24 7.16
N ASP A 212 -0.91 22.61 8.32
CA ASP A 212 -1.17 23.26 9.60
C ASP A 212 -0.04 24.25 9.97
N GLU A 213 -0.11 24.78 11.20
CA GLU A 213 0.87 25.74 11.76
C GLU A 213 2.15 25.10 12.32
N HIS A 214 2.36 23.79 12.16
CA HIS A 214 3.50 23.11 12.76
C HIS A 214 4.85 23.72 12.32
N ALA A 215 5.74 23.99 13.29
CA ALA A 215 7.03 24.66 13.05
C ALA A 215 7.92 23.99 12.00
N GLY A 216 7.72 22.69 11.76
CA GLY A 216 8.41 21.92 10.72
C GLY A 216 8.18 22.45 9.31
N TYR A 217 7.05 23.13 9.05
CA TYR A 217 6.68 23.65 7.74
C TYR A 217 7.09 25.09 7.46
N HIS A 218 7.61 25.85 8.45
CA HIS A 218 7.86 27.30 8.33
C HIS A 218 8.77 27.73 7.16
N ARG A 219 9.62 26.84 6.65
CA ARG A 219 10.50 27.17 5.52
C ARG A 219 10.04 26.67 4.16
N LEU A 220 8.90 25.98 4.08
CA LEU A 220 8.36 25.46 2.82
C LEU A 220 8.05 26.59 1.82
N GLY A 221 7.62 27.74 2.31
CA GLY A 221 7.35 28.93 1.48
C GLY A 221 8.55 29.47 0.68
N ARG A 222 9.79 28.99 0.97
CA ARG A 222 10.97 29.32 0.16
C ARG A 222 11.09 28.47 -1.12
N THR A 223 10.40 27.33 -1.16
CA THR A 223 10.52 26.36 -2.25
C THR A 223 9.20 26.17 -2.98
N PHE A 224 8.07 26.27 -2.26
CA PHE A 224 6.72 26.02 -2.78
C PHE A 224 5.78 27.18 -2.49
N PRO A 225 4.70 27.37 -3.28
CA PRO A 225 3.56 28.21 -2.92
C PRO A 225 2.89 27.64 -1.66
N HIS A 226 3.31 28.08 -0.47
CA HIS A 226 2.91 27.51 0.81
C HIS A 226 2.00 28.44 1.59
N LYS A 227 0.92 27.89 2.14
CA LYS A 227 0.02 28.57 3.09
C LYS A 227 -0.36 27.62 4.22
N SER A 228 -0.55 28.14 5.43
CA SER A 228 -0.95 27.35 6.60
C SER A 228 -2.25 27.87 7.20
N VAL A 229 -2.99 26.98 7.86
CA VAL A 229 -4.13 27.27 8.73
C VAL A 229 -3.73 27.14 10.19
N ASN A 230 -4.34 27.93 11.08
CA ASN A 230 -4.01 27.93 12.50
C ASN A 230 -5.13 27.28 13.31
N HIS A 231 -4.97 25.98 13.60
CA HIS A 231 -5.91 25.23 14.43
C HIS A 231 -5.94 25.71 15.89
N GLY A 232 -4.86 26.32 16.39
CA GLY A 232 -4.79 26.90 17.74
C GLY A 232 -5.77 28.06 17.93
N THR A 233 -6.05 28.83 16.88
CA THR A 233 -7.07 29.90 16.87
C THR A 233 -8.43 29.42 16.36
N LYS A 234 -8.64 28.09 16.26
CA LYS A 234 -9.87 27.47 15.69
C LYS A 234 -10.13 27.84 14.23
N GLU A 235 -9.11 28.24 13.49
CA GLU A 235 -9.19 28.47 12.06
C GLU A 235 -8.91 27.17 11.32
N TYR A 236 -9.96 26.49 10.84
CA TYR A 236 -9.86 25.21 10.11
C TYR A 236 -9.82 25.40 8.60
N VAL A 237 -10.28 26.54 8.10
CA VAL A 237 -10.36 26.87 6.67
C VAL A 237 -10.11 28.37 6.48
N ARG A 238 -9.19 28.72 5.58
CA ARG A 238 -8.94 30.10 5.12
C ARG A 238 -9.03 30.16 3.59
N GLY A 239 -10.22 30.44 3.06
CA GLY A 239 -10.48 30.36 1.63
C GLY A 239 -10.34 28.93 1.13
N ASN A 240 -9.35 28.69 0.26
CA ASN A 240 -9.00 27.33 -0.21
C ASN A 240 -7.87 26.66 0.59
N VAL A 241 -7.40 27.24 1.68
CA VAL A 241 -6.35 26.63 2.53
C VAL A 241 -7.02 25.82 3.63
N HIS A 242 -6.81 24.51 3.64
CA HIS A 242 -7.29 23.56 4.63
C HIS A 242 -6.57 22.20 4.47
N THR A 243 -6.67 21.33 5.48
CA THR A 243 -6.12 19.97 5.51
C THR A 243 -7.20 18.87 5.60
N ASN A 244 -8.45 19.22 5.35
CA ASN A 244 -9.63 18.37 5.60
C ASN A 244 -9.60 17.02 4.86
N ASN A 245 -9.04 16.97 3.64
CA ASN A 245 -8.98 15.70 2.89
C ASN A 245 -7.99 14.73 3.53
N LEU A 246 -6.86 15.24 4.00
CA LEU A 246 -5.87 14.40 4.68
C LEU A 246 -6.36 13.99 6.07
N GLU A 247 -7.04 14.88 6.80
CA GLU A 247 -7.69 14.56 8.07
C GLU A 247 -8.75 13.45 7.90
N ALA A 248 -9.54 13.51 6.83
CA ALA A 248 -10.52 12.47 6.50
C ALA A 248 -9.82 11.12 6.20
N PHE A 249 -8.67 11.13 5.52
CA PHE A 249 -7.85 9.95 5.30
C PHE A 249 -7.29 9.40 6.62
N TRP A 250 -6.75 10.25 7.50
CA TRP A 250 -6.29 9.85 8.84
C TRP A 250 -7.41 9.24 9.68
N SER A 251 -8.60 9.82 9.63
CA SER A 251 -9.78 9.27 10.32
C SER A 251 -10.10 7.85 9.83
N LEU A 252 -10.00 7.60 8.52
CA LEU A 252 -10.22 6.27 7.96
C LEU A 252 -9.13 5.28 8.41
N LEU A 253 -7.87 5.68 8.35
CA LEU A 253 -6.71 4.90 8.79
C LEU A 253 -6.83 4.52 10.28
N LYS A 254 -7.05 5.51 11.15
CA LYS A 254 -7.20 5.31 12.60
C LYS A 254 -8.36 4.39 12.94
N ARG A 255 -9.50 4.52 12.26
CA ARG A 255 -10.65 3.60 12.44
C ARG A 255 -10.32 2.17 12.00
N GLY A 256 -9.51 1.97 10.98
CA GLY A 256 -9.01 0.66 10.59
C GLY A 256 -8.07 0.08 11.64
N VAL A 257 -7.10 0.87 12.10
CA VAL A 257 -6.13 0.43 13.12
C VAL A 257 -6.83 0.06 14.42
N VAL A 258 -7.73 0.90 14.92
CA VAL A 258 -8.40 0.67 16.22
C VAL A 258 -9.50 -0.40 16.11
N GLY A 259 -10.32 -0.33 15.05
CA GLY A 259 -11.53 -1.15 14.95
C GLY A 259 -11.35 -2.50 14.24
N THR A 260 -10.37 -2.61 13.30
CA THR A 260 -10.18 -3.83 12.50
C THR A 260 -8.95 -4.61 12.95
N PHE A 261 -7.84 -3.92 13.17
CA PHE A 261 -6.54 -4.56 13.47
C PHE A 261 -6.21 -4.56 14.96
N HIS A 262 -6.89 -3.72 15.77
CA HIS A 262 -6.72 -3.48 17.19
C HIS A 262 -5.33 -2.93 17.56
N GLN A 263 -4.26 -3.54 17.07
CA GLN A 263 -2.90 -3.11 17.27
C GLN A 263 -2.05 -3.38 16.04
N VAL A 264 -1.22 -2.40 15.67
CA VAL A 264 -0.23 -2.52 14.60
C VAL A 264 1.12 -2.10 15.18
N SER A 265 2.13 -2.97 15.08
CA SER A 265 3.49 -2.62 15.52
C SER A 265 4.11 -1.59 14.59
N LYS A 266 5.08 -0.82 15.09
CA LYS A 266 5.80 0.19 14.31
C LYS A 266 6.47 -0.39 13.08
N ASP A 267 7.03 -1.61 13.20
CA ASP A 267 7.76 -2.29 12.12
C ASP A 267 6.86 -2.68 10.94
N TYR A 268 5.61 -3.06 11.22
CA TYR A 268 4.64 -3.43 10.18
C TYR A 268 3.75 -2.27 9.72
N LEU A 269 3.77 -1.13 10.41
CA LEU A 269 2.94 0.03 10.06
C LEU A 269 3.12 0.48 8.61
N PRO A 270 4.33 0.51 8.01
CA PRO A 270 4.50 0.86 6.60
C PRO A 270 3.68 0.00 5.63
N LEU A 271 3.48 -1.28 5.92
CA LEU A 271 2.66 -2.18 5.09
C LEU A 271 1.17 -1.83 5.17
N TYR A 272 0.69 -1.42 6.36
CA TYR A 272 -0.69 -0.94 6.51
C TYR A 272 -0.89 0.41 5.84
N LEU A 273 0.07 1.32 5.94
CA LEU A 273 0.05 2.58 5.20
C LEU A 273 -0.04 2.34 3.69
N ALA A 274 0.75 1.41 3.16
CA ALA A 274 0.69 1.02 1.76
C ALA A 274 -0.71 0.52 1.37
N GLU A 275 -1.34 -0.35 2.16
CA GLU A 275 -2.70 -0.85 1.91
C GLU A 275 -3.73 0.28 1.89
N PHE A 276 -3.71 1.19 2.87
CA PHE A 276 -4.68 2.30 2.94
C PHE A 276 -4.46 3.31 1.80
N SER A 277 -3.21 3.69 1.53
CA SER A 277 -2.87 4.57 0.41
C SER A 277 -3.27 3.95 -0.92
N TYR A 278 -2.97 2.66 -1.14
CA TYR A 278 -3.33 1.95 -2.36
C TYR A 278 -4.83 1.95 -2.61
N ARG A 279 -5.66 1.63 -1.61
CA ARG A 279 -7.12 1.67 -1.74
C ARG A 279 -7.65 3.08 -2.00
N HIS A 280 -7.06 4.10 -1.37
CA HIS A 280 -7.43 5.50 -1.62
C HIS A 280 -7.09 5.88 -3.05
N ASN A 281 -5.89 5.60 -3.51
CA ASN A 281 -5.39 5.97 -4.83
C ASN A 281 -6.15 5.24 -5.95
N ASN A 282 -6.55 4.00 -5.70
CA ASN A 282 -7.33 3.17 -6.63
C ASN A 282 -8.86 3.23 -6.41
N ARG A 283 -9.39 4.19 -5.64
CA ARG A 283 -10.84 4.27 -5.32
C ARG A 283 -11.76 4.44 -6.51
N LYS A 284 -11.23 4.92 -7.65
CA LYS A 284 -11.93 5.08 -8.92
C LYS A 284 -11.55 4.00 -9.94
N ASN A 285 -10.59 3.14 -9.61
CA ASN A 285 -10.15 2.06 -10.48
C ASN A 285 -11.17 0.93 -10.47
N ALA A 286 -11.76 0.65 -11.62
CA ALA A 286 -12.75 -0.40 -11.77
C ALA A 286 -12.14 -1.82 -11.60
N ASP A 287 -10.85 -2.00 -11.89
CA ASP A 287 -10.10 -3.26 -11.76
C ASP A 287 -8.98 -3.15 -10.71
N ILE A 288 -9.33 -2.72 -9.50
CA ILE A 288 -8.37 -2.65 -8.38
C ILE A 288 -7.76 -4.03 -8.05
N PHE A 289 -8.52 -5.12 -8.26
CA PHE A 289 -8.04 -6.48 -8.08
C PHE A 289 -6.92 -6.82 -9.08
N GLY A 290 -7.16 -6.59 -10.38
CA GLY A 290 -6.16 -6.83 -11.41
C GLY A 290 -4.93 -5.94 -11.26
N ALA A 291 -5.10 -4.72 -10.74
CA ALA A 291 -3.98 -3.83 -10.46
C ALA A 291 -3.07 -4.38 -9.33
N VAL A 292 -3.62 -4.97 -8.26
CA VAL A 292 -2.81 -5.67 -7.24
C VAL A 292 -2.07 -6.87 -7.86
N ILE A 293 -2.76 -7.68 -8.67
CA ILE A 293 -2.13 -8.85 -9.32
C ILE A 293 -0.98 -8.43 -10.24
N ALA A 294 -1.10 -7.30 -10.94
CA ALA A 294 -0.02 -6.77 -11.78
C ALA A 294 1.18 -6.28 -10.97
N GLY A 295 0.99 -5.82 -9.73
CA GLY A 295 2.05 -5.42 -8.79
C GLY A 295 2.68 -6.58 -8.01
N CYS A 296 2.16 -7.80 -8.15
CA CYS A 296 2.72 -8.98 -7.51
C CYS A 296 3.95 -9.48 -8.26
#